data_3cb3b5adbaf52253d7fbbfe99942d0d5
#
_entry.id   3cb3b5adbaf52253d7fbbfe99942d0d5
#
_cell.length_a   1.000
_cell.length_b   1.000
_cell.length_c   1.000
_cell.angle_alpha   90.00
_cell.angle_beta   90.00
_cell.angle_gamma   90.00
#
_symmetry.space_group_name_H-M   'P 1'
#
loop_
_entity.id
_entity.type
_entity.pdbx_description
1 polymer ?
#
loop_
_entity_poly.entity_id
_entity_poly.type
_entity_poly.pdbx_seq_one_letter_code
_entity_poly.pdbx_strand_id
1 'polypeptide(L)'
;WDTQLVTLMHHHEALAYYHNHGYVETYLETFADLGIDFLDPLEVAPYGNVDLGDAHRRIGDRACIVGGLDDMEVLETRDRATVLRMGRAHLEMVGHVGGFCLGGTASGTYTERAARNFIALAQESERFCRRDVRRGQRG
;
A
#
# COMPACT_ATOMS: atom_id res chain seq x y z
N TRP A 1 -17.61 11.76 -12.77
CA TRP A 1 -17.47 10.51 -13.54
C TRP A 1 -17.00 9.39 -12.63
N ASP A 2 -15.91 9.56 -11.85
CA ASP A 2 -15.31 8.50 -11.04
C ASP A 2 -16.28 7.95 -9.99
N THR A 3 -17.02 8.81 -9.29
CA THR A 3 -18.06 8.39 -8.34
C THR A 3 -19.12 7.50 -9.01
N GLN A 4 -19.52 7.81 -10.24
CA GLN A 4 -20.51 6.99 -10.98
C GLN A 4 -19.94 5.61 -11.33
N LEU A 5 -18.66 5.55 -11.71
CA LEU A 5 -17.97 4.28 -12.00
C LEU A 5 -17.84 3.43 -10.73
N VAL A 6 -17.40 4.02 -9.62
CA VAL A 6 -17.30 3.33 -8.34
C VAL A 6 -18.68 2.78 -7.90
N THR A 7 -19.72 3.61 -7.98
CA THR A 7 -21.09 3.18 -7.67
C THR A 7 -21.54 2.01 -8.56
N LEU A 8 -21.23 2.05 -9.86
CA LEU A 8 -21.55 0.96 -10.78
C LEU A 8 -20.79 -0.33 -10.44
N MET A 9 -19.50 -0.22 -10.09
CA MET A 9 -18.69 -1.37 -9.67
C MET A 9 -19.30 -2.03 -8.43
N HIS A 10 -19.63 -1.25 -7.40
CA HIS A 10 -20.25 -1.75 -6.18
C HIS A 10 -21.64 -2.36 -6.43
N HIS A 11 -22.43 -1.78 -7.35
CA HIS A 11 -23.70 -2.36 -7.75
C HIS A 11 -23.56 -3.78 -8.33
N HIS A 12 -22.42 -4.08 -8.93
CA HIS A 12 -22.07 -5.40 -9.47
C HIS A 12 -21.18 -6.23 -8.53
N GLU A 13 -21.14 -5.90 -7.24
CA GLU A 13 -20.33 -6.59 -6.23
C GLU A 13 -18.83 -6.63 -6.55
N ALA A 14 -18.34 -5.67 -7.36
CA ALA A 14 -16.93 -5.49 -7.69
C ALA A 14 -16.28 -4.45 -6.79
N LEU A 15 -14.99 -4.65 -6.47
CA LEU A 15 -14.19 -3.69 -5.72
C LEU A 15 -13.61 -2.62 -6.64
N ALA A 16 -13.60 -1.38 -6.18
CA ALA A 16 -13.06 -0.24 -6.91
C ALA A 16 -11.58 -0.05 -6.57
N TYR A 17 -10.71 -0.43 -7.49
CA TYR A 17 -9.26 -0.24 -7.38
C TYR A 17 -8.86 1.03 -8.14
N TYR A 18 -8.41 2.06 -7.42
CA TYR A 18 -8.07 3.35 -7.98
C TYR A 18 -6.56 3.52 -8.11
N HIS A 19 -6.08 3.68 -9.35
CA HIS A 19 -4.67 3.82 -9.64
C HIS A 19 -4.31 5.28 -9.93
N ASN A 20 -3.36 5.83 -9.16
CA ASN A 20 -2.91 7.20 -9.32
C ASN A 20 -1.49 7.40 -8.81
N HIS A 21 -0.69 8.21 -9.50
CA HIS A 21 0.70 8.49 -9.21
C HIS A 21 0.96 9.91 -8.74
N GLY A 22 2.11 10.10 -8.08
CA GLY A 22 2.71 11.41 -7.83
C GLY A 22 2.27 12.06 -6.53
N TYR A 23 2.12 13.39 -6.58
CA TYR A 23 1.93 14.26 -5.41
C TYR A 23 0.44 14.33 -5.02
N VAL A 24 -0.04 13.31 -4.36
CA VAL A 24 -1.49 13.11 -4.10
C VAL A 24 -1.91 13.39 -2.65
N GLU A 25 -1.00 13.83 -1.80
CA GLU A 25 -1.25 14.06 -0.36
C GLU A 25 -2.50 14.92 -0.12
N THR A 26 -2.68 16.01 -0.89
CA THR A 26 -3.83 16.91 -0.76
C THR A 26 -5.15 16.34 -1.26
N TYR A 27 -5.13 15.20 -1.94
CA TYR A 27 -6.31 14.56 -2.53
C TYR A 27 -6.77 13.30 -1.79
N LEU A 28 -6.11 12.90 -0.71
CA LEU A 28 -6.39 11.65 -0.01
C LEU A 28 -7.87 11.52 0.39
N GLU A 29 -8.44 12.55 1.03
CA GLU A 29 -9.84 12.54 1.40
C GLU A 29 -10.76 12.55 0.17
N THR A 30 -10.39 13.26 -0.88
CA THR A 30 -11.15 13.28 -2.13
C THR A 30 -11.26 11.87 -2.73
N PHE A 31 -10.17 11.11 -2.75
CA PHE A 31 -10.19 9.72 -3.21
C PHE A 31 -11.08 8.84 -2.32
N ALA A 32 -10.94 8.97 -1.01
CA ALA A 32 -11.79 8.22 -0.08
C ALA A 32 -13.28 8.61 -0.20
N ASP A 33 -13.59 9.88 -0.47
CA ASP A 33 -14.96 10.38 -0.69
C ASP A 33 -15.58 9.86 -2.00
N LEU A 34 -14.77 9.39 -2.96
CA LEU A 34 -15.26 8.64 -4.13
C LEU A 34 -15.85 7.28 -3.77
N GLY A 35 -15.50 6.75 -2.58
CA GLY A 35 -15.92 5.43 -2.12
C GLY A 35 -15.07 4.30 -2.68
N ILE A 36 -13.81 4.56 -3.06
CA ILE A 36 -12.89 3.53 -3.56
C ILE A 36 -12.54 2.52 -2.46
N ASP A 37 -12.28 1.26 -2.85
CA ASP A 37 -11.83 0.21 -1.91
C ASP A 37 -10.31 0.18 -1.77
N PHE A 38 -9.57 0.51 -2.85
CA PHE A 38 -8.11 0.51 -2.88
C PHE A 38 -7.57 1.77 -3.54
N LEU A 39 -6.54 2.37 -2.94
CA LEU A 39 -5.72 3.42 -3.54
C LEU A 39 -4.31 2.89 -3.80
N ASP A 40 -3.89 2.85 -5.07
CA ASP A 40 -2.61 2.33 -5.55
C ASP A 40 -1.99 3.24 -6.63
N PRO A 41 -0.69 3.43 -6.60
CA PRO A 41 0.21 3.28 -5.47
C PRO A 41 0.17 4.50 -4.54
N LEU A 42 0.48 4.28 -3.26
CA LEU A 42 0.82 5.38 -2.38
C LEU A 42 2.31 5.67 -2.52
N GLU A 43 2.65 6.77 -3.19
CA GLU A 43 4.03 7.15 -3.45
C GLU A 43 4.59 8.09 -2.38
N VAL A 44 5.75 7.68 -1.84
CA VAL A 44 6.57 8.49 -0.94
C VAL A 44 7.61 9.29 -1.74
N ALA A 45 8.34 10.21 -1.08
CA ALA A 45 9.42 10.92 -1.74
C ALA A 45 10.48 9.95 -2.32
N PRO A 46 11.09 10.24 -3.50
CA PRO A 46 11.02 11.53 -4.23
C PRO A 46 9.89 11.65 -5.25
N TYR A 47 9.20 10.56 -5.62
CA TYR A 47 8.22 10.54 -6.71
C TYR A 47 6.82 10.95 -6.26
N GLY A 48 6.52 10.83 -4.97
CA GLY A 48 5.32 11.34 -4.34
C GLY A 48 5.63 12.22 -3.13
N ASN A 49 4.59 12.63 -2.40
CA ASN A 49 4.70 13.48 -1.21
C ASN A 49 3.91 12.94 -0.01
N VAL A 50 3.56 11.67 -0.03
CA VAL A 50 2.69 11.10 1.00
C VAL A 50 3.52 10.47 2.12
N ASP A 51 3.17 10.78 3.36
CA ASP A 51 3.58 10.01 4.54
C ASP A 51 2.59 8.87 4.79
N LEU A 52 3.07 7.64 4.87
CA LEU A 52 2.23 6.45 5.02
C LEU A 52 1.40 6.47 6.31
N GLY A 53 2.02 6.88 7.43
CA GLY A 53 1.33 6.93 8.72
C GLY A 53 0.25 7.99 8.74
N ASP A 54 0.50 9.15 8.10
CA ASP A 54 -0.49 10.21 7.94
C ASP A 54 -1.64 9.79 7.04
N ALA A 55 -1.35 9.24 5.87
CA ALA A 55 -2.38 8.74 4.96
C ALA A 55 -3.27 7.69 5.63
N HIS A 56 -2.68 6.74 6.35
CA HIS A 56 -3.44 5.70 7.03
C HIS A 56 -4.35 6.28 8.13
N ARG A 57 -3.91 7.30 8.88
CA ARG A 57 -4.79 7.98 9.85
C ARG A 57 -5.97 8.69 9.19
N ARG A 58 -5.76 9.25 7.99
CA ARG A 58 -6.75 10.08 7.28
C ARG A 58 -7.78 9.24 6.52
N ILE A 59 -7.36 8.15 5.90
CA ILE A 59 -8.22 7.39 4.98
C ILE A 59 -8.19 5.86 5.18
N GLY A 60 -7.34 5.33 6.05
CA GLY A 60 -7.13 3.88 6.18
C GLY A 60 -8.32 3.08 6.72
N ASP A 61 -9.32 3.73 7.27
CA ASP A 61 -10.61 3.15 7.66
C ASP A 61 -11.65 3.15 6.51
N ARG A 62 -11.36 3.86 5.41
CA ARG A 62 -12.25 4.02 4.26
C ARG A 62 -11.74 3.36 2.98
N ALA A 63 -10.43 3.29 2.81
CA ALA A 63 -9.79 2.68 1.65
C ALA A 63 -8.52 1.94 2.05
N CYS A 64 -8.26 0.80 1.43
CA CYS A 64 -7.00 0.08 1.60
C CYS A 64 -5.89 0.79 0.81
N ILE A 65 -4.83 1.17 1.51
CA ILE A 65 -3.65 1.79 0.90
C ILE A 65 -2.73 0.70 0.38
N VAL A 66 -2.34 0.78 -0.90
CA VAL A 66 -1.40 -0.15 -1.54
C VAL A 66 -0.10 0.59 -1.85
N GLY A 67 1.05 -0.01 -1.53
CA GLY A 67 2.36 0.58 -1.85
C GLY A 67 3.28 0.73 -0.66
N GLY A 68 3.87 1.91 -0.51
CA GLY A 68 4.74 2.30 0.61
C GLY A 68 6.23 2.14 0.35
N LEU A 69 6.66 1.32 -0.61
CA LEU A 69 8.06 1.20 -1.01
C LEU A 69 8.24 1.61 -2.48
N ASP A 70 9.18 2.50 -2.71
CA ASP A 70 9.50 2.92 -4.06
C ASP A 70 10.22 1.81 -4.85
N ASP A 71 9.75 1.56 -6.06
CA ASP A 71 10.30 0.51 -6.92
C ASP A 71 11.73 0.83 -7.33
N MET A 72 11.97 2.05 -7.83
CA MET A 72 13.24 2.43 -8.44
C MET A 72 14.30 2.71 -7.38
N GLU A 73 13.93 3.42 -6.30
CA GLU A 73 14.88 3.82 -5.26
C GLU A 73 15.13 2.72 -4.21
N VAL A 74 14.18 1.80 -4.04
CA VAL A 74 14.26 0.78 -3.00
C VAL A 74 14.36 -0.62 -3.59
N LEU A 75 13.35 -1.07 -4.35
CA LEU A 75 13.30 -2.46 -4.79
C LEU A 75 14.37 -2.80 -5.82
N GLU A 76 14.70 -1.86 -6.72
CA GLU A 76 15.75 -2.04 -7.73
C GLU A 76 17.16 -1.85 -7.18
N THR A 77 17.36 -0.94 -6.22
CA THR A 77 18.71 -0.51 -5.83
C THR A 77 19.20 -1.09 -4.51
N ARG A 78 18.30 -1.35 -3.54
CA ARG A 78 18.70 -1.78 -2.20
C ARG A 78 18.88 -3.29 -2.10
N ASP A 79 19.72 -3.70 -1.15
CA ASP A 79 19.84 -5.10 -0.80
C ASP A 79 18.58 -5.62 -0.07
N ARG A 80 18.40 -6.93 -0.10
CA ARG A 80 17.24 -7.61 0.48
C ARG A 80 17.04 -7.29 1.99
N ALA A 81 18.13 -7.17 2.75
CA ALA A 81 18.04 -6.93 4.20
C ALA A 81 17.48 -5.53 4.47
N THR A 82 17.91 -4.55 3.69
CA THR A 82 17.40 -3.17 3.75
C THR A 82 15.92 -3.12 3.35
N VAL A 83 15.55 -3.75 2.24
CA VAL A 83 14.15 -3.81 1.77
C VAL A 83 13.24 -4.45 2.85
N LEU A 84 13.64 -5.58 3.41
CA LEU A 84 12.86 -6.23 4.47
C LEU A 84 12.76 -5.39 5.74
N ARG A 85 13.80 -4.66 6.12
CA ARG A 85 13.75 -3.75 7.28
C ARG A 85 12.76 -2.62 7.05
N MET A 86 12.77 -2.01 5.86
CA MET A 86 11.83 -0.94 5.49
C MET A 86 10.39 -1.46 5.44
N GLY A 87 10.16 -2.60 4.79
CA GLY A 87 8.83 -3.22 4.73
C GLY A 87 8.28 -3.56 6.12
N ARG A 88 9.11 -4.10 7.02
CA ARG A 88 8.71 -4.34 8.42
C ARG A 88 8.33 -3.07 9.15
N ALA A 89 9.10 -1.99 8.98
CA ALA A 89 8.77 -0.72 9.60
C ALA A 89 7.38 -0.21 9.17
N HIS A 90 7.03 -0.36 7.89
CA HIS A 90 5.69 0.00 7.40
C HIS A 90 4.60 -0.92 7.96
N LEU A 91 4.82 -2.24 7.99
CA LEU A 91 3.87 -3.18 8.59
C LEU A 91 3.67 -2.93 10.09
N GLU A 92 4.73 -2.61 10.82
CA GLU A 92 4.67 -2.25 12.25
C GLU A 92 3.95 -0.92 12.47
N MET A 93 4.07 0.03 11.55
CA MET A 93 3.42 1.33 11.63
C MET A 93 1.90 1.26 11.41
N VAL A 94 1.44 0.54 10.38
CA VAL A 94 0.04 0.57 9.95
C VAL A 94 -0.61 -0.80 9.75
N GLY A 95 0.16 -1.87 9.69
CA GLY A 95 -0.36 -3.20 9.36
C GLY A 95 -1.26 -3.83 10.43
N HIS A 96 -1.17 -3.39 11.68
CA HIS A 96 -1.95 -3.95 12.80
C HIS A 96 -3.44 -3.56 12.77
N VAL A 97 -3.77 -2.44 12.15
CA VAL A 97 -5.14 -1.91 12.10
C VAL A 97 -5.87 -2.29 10.81
N GLY A 98 -5.20 -2.95 9.87
CA GLY A 98 -5.75 -3.24 8.54
C GLY A 98 -5.73 -2.05 7.59
N GLY A 99 -6.39 -2.15 6.44
CA GLY A 99 -6.43 -1.08 5.44
C GLY A 99 -5.08 -0.79 4.77
N PHE A 100 -4.14 -1.75 4.79
CA PHE A 100 -2.83 -1.60 4.16
C PHE A 100 -2.36 -2.87 3.45
N CYS A 101 -1.88 -2.72 2.23
CA CYS A 101 -1.24 -3.76 1.43
C CYS A 101 0.19 -3.32 1.08
N LEU A 102 1.19 -3.95 1.71
CA LEU A 102 2.58 -3.64 1.46
C LEU A 102 2.97 -4.01 0.04
N GLY A 103 3.44 -3.04 -0.74
CA GLY A 103 3.85 -3.22 -2.12
C GLY A 103 4.83 -2.16 -2.59
N GLY A 104 5.18 -2.26 -3.87
CA GLY A 104 5.95 -1.25 -4.59
C GLY A 104 5.05 -0.20 -5.25
N THR A 105 5.67 0.72 -5.97
CA THR A 105 5.00 1.84 -6.65
C THR A 105 4.96 1.66 -8.18
N ALA A 106 4.72 0.48 -8.67
CA ALA A 106 4.37 0.14 -10.06
C ALA A 106 5.09 0.93 -11.19
N SER A 107 6.42 0.93 -11.21
CA SER A 107 7.21 1.62 -12.26
C SER A 107 7.25 0.90 -13.63
N GLY A 108 6.69 -0.30 -13.72
CA GLY A 108 6.46 -1.02 -14.96
C GLY A 108 7.62 -1.87 -15.48
N THR A 109 8.85 -1.69 -15.04
CA THR A 109 9.99 -2.50 -15.47
C THR A 109 10.75 -3.03 -14.27
N TYR A 110 10.82 -4.36 -14.14
CA TYR A 110 11.47 -5.00 -13.00
C TYR A 110 12.69 -5.83 -13.42
N THR A 111 13.81 -5.61 -12.71
CA THR A 111 14.96 -6.51 -12.76
C THR A 111 14.70 -7.76 -11.92
N GLU A 112 15.56 -8.77 -12.10
CA GLU A 112 15.56 -9.96 -11.25
C GLU A 112 15.72 -9.60 -9.75
N ARG A 113 16.49 -8.55 -9.44
CA ARG A 113 16.67 -8.05 -8.08
C ARG A 113 15.34 -7.56 -7.49
N ALA A 114 14.63 -6.69 -8.20
CA ALA A 114 13.34 -6.19 -7.76
C ALA A 114 12.32 -7.31 -7.57
N ALA A 115 12.25 -8.25 -8.53
CA ALA A 115 11.36 -9.41 -8.42
C ALA A 115 11.67 -10.25 -7.16
N ARG A 116 12.94 -10.51 -6.85
CA ARG A 116 13.35 -11.21 -5.63
C ARG A 116 13.00 -10.42 -4.36
N ASN A 117 13.14 -9.10 -4.39
CA ASN A 117 12.76 -8.22 -3.29
C ASN A 117 11.24 -8.21 -3.07
N PHE A 118 10.42 -8.15 -4.12
CA PHE A 118 8.97 -8.29 -4.03
C PHE A 118 8.54 -9.62 -3.40
N ILE A 119 9.11 -10.73 -3.86
CA ILE A 119 8.83 -12.06 -3.28
C ILE A 119 9.17 -12.07 -1.79
N ALA A 120 10.29 -11.46 -1.42
CA ALA A 120 10.70 -11.40 -0.01
C ALA A 120 9.75 -10.56 0.84
N LEU A 121 9.25 -9.42 0.32
CA LEU A 121 8.25 -8.58 0.97
C LEU A 121 6.92 -9.30 1.15
N ALA A 122 6.42 -9.98 0.11
CA ALA A 122 5.19 -10.77 0.19
C ALA A 122 5.28 -11.84 1.29
N GLN A 123 6.41 -12.57 1.34
CA GLN A 123 6.66 -13.55 2.40
C GLN A 123 6.73 -12.93 3.80
N GLU A 124 7.31 -11.74 3.93
CA GLU A 124 7.38 -11.04 5.22
C GLU A 124 6.02 -10.52 5.66
N SER A 125 5.23 -9.96 4.74
CA SER A 125 3.85 -9.54 5.00
C SER A 125 2.99 -10.71 5.48
N GLU A 126 3.07 -11.87 4.82
CA GLU A 126 2.37 -13.08 5.26
C GLU A 126 2.78 -13.53 6.67
N ARG A 127 4.07 -13.48 6.99
CA ARG A 127 4.56 -13.82 8.34
C ARG A 127 4.07 -12.83 9.39
N PHE A 128 4.01 -11.55 9.05
CA PHE A 128 3.51 -10.50 9.92
C PHE A 128 2.03 -10.74 10.25
N CYS A 129 1.18 -10.92 9.24
CA CYS A 129 -0.24 -11.19 9.43
C CYS A 129 -0.50 -12.45 10.27
N ARG A 130 0.24 -13.53 10.04
CA ARG A 130 0.13 -14.77 10.85
C ARG A 130 0.49 -14.58 12.33
N ARG A 131 1.44 -13.68 12.63
CA ARG A 131 1.83 -13.37 14.03
C ARG A 131 0.77 -12.53 14.71
N ASP A 132 0.21 -11.57 13.99
CA ASP A 132 -0.80 -10.65 14.50
C ASP A 132 -2.10 -11.37 14.85
N VAL A 133 -2.60 -12.24 13.98
CA VAL A 133 -3.76 -13.11 14.25
C VAL A 133 -3.55 -13.94 15.52
N ARG A 134 -2.35 -14.50 15.74
CA ARG A 134 -2.04 -15.29 16.95
C ARG A 134 -1.97 -14.44 18.23
N ARG A 135 -1.61 -13.15 18.13
CA ARG A 135 -1.63 -12.23 19.28
C ARG A 135 -3.05 -11.86 19.67
N GLY A 136 -3.91 -11.54 18.68
CA GLY A 136 -5.32 -11.21 18.91
C GLY A 136 -6.15 -12.35 19.50
N GLN A 137 -5.74 -13.62 19.30
CA GLN A 137 -6.42 -14.79 19.88
C GLN A 137 -6.02 -15.11 21.33
N ARG A 138 -5.04 -14.39 21.90
CA ARG A 138 -4.52 -14.61 23.25
C ARG A 138 -4.90 -13.52 24.26
N GLY A 139 -5.62 -12.52 23.83
CA GLY A 139 -6.22 -11.46 24.65
C GLY A 139 -7.71 -11.62 24.77
#